data_12e55ce64ca0855aef5da4483c95b901
#
_entry.id   12e55ce64ca0855aef5da4483c95b901
#
_cell.length_a   1.000
_cell.length_b   1.000
_cell.length_c   1.000
_cell.angle_alpha   90.00
_cell.angle_beta   90.00
_cell.angle_gamma   90.00
#
_symmetry.space_group_name_H-M   'P 1'
#
loop_
_entity.id
_entity.type
_entity.pdbx_description
1 polymer ?
#
loop_
_entity_poly.entity_id
_entity_poly.type
_entity_poly.pdbx_seq_one_letter_code
_entity_poly.pdbx_strand_id
1 'polypeptide(L)' 'MAKPANPSLYARARAIVKARVKKWPSAYASGQLVQQYKRMGGKYK' A
#
# COMPACT_ATOMS: atom_id res chain seq x y z
N MET A 1 0.15 -3.52 16.18
CA MET A 1 0.03 -3.55 14.73
C MET A 1 0.91 -2.49 14.09
N ALA A 2 1.56 -2.84 13.00
CA ALA A 2 2.39 -1.88 12.28
C ALA A 2 1.51 -0.85 11.58
N LYS A 3 1.82 0.42 11.78
CA LYS A 3 1.12 1.49 11.10
C LYS A 3 2.08 2.22 10.18
N PRO A 4 1.62 2.68 9.01
CA PRO A 4 2.51 3.43 8.12
C PRO A 4 2.94 4.73 8.81
N ALA A 5 4.26 4.96 8.78
CA ALA A 5 4.81 6.19 9.37
C ALA A 5 4.44 7.41 8.55
N ASN A 6 4.17 7.22 7.26
CA ASN A 6 3.79 8.31 6.35
C ASN A 6 2.42 8.00 5.74
N PRO A 7 1.33 8.45 6.35
CA PRO A 7 -0.01 8.15 5.84
C PRO A 7 -0.28 8.72 4.45
N SER A 8 0.32 9.84 4.10
CA SER A 8 0.16 10.43 2.77
C SER A 8 0.76 9.51 1.71
N LEU A 9 1.96 9.00 1.97
CA LEU A 9 2.62 8.07 1.07
C LEU A 9 1.85 6.77 0.97
N TYR A 10 1.33 6.30 2.10
CA TYR A 10 0.53 5.09 2.14
C TYR A 10 -0.73 5.23 1.28
N ALA A 11 -1.38 6.39 1.36
CA ALA A 11 -2.57 6.65 0.56
C ALA A 11 -2.24 6.64 -0.94
N ARG A 12 -1.08 7.15 -1.32
CA ARG A 12 -0.63 7.10 -2.71
C ARG A 12 -0.38 5.67 -3.16
N ALA A 13 0.30 4.88 -2.33
CA ALA A 13 0.55 3.49 -2.64
C ALA A 13 -0.75 2.73 -2.80
N ARG A 14 -1.71 3.00 -1.95
CA ARG A 14 -3.03 2.39 -2.03
C ARG A 14 -3.74 2.73 -3.34
N ALA A 15 -3.68 3.98 -3.75
CA ALA A 15 -4.29 4.40 -5.00
C ALA A 15 -3.64 3.71 -6.20
N ILE A 16 -2.33 3.58 -6.19
CA ILE A 16 -1.59 2.89 -7.26
C ILE A 16 -2.00 1.43 -7.34
N VAL A 17 -2.01 0.75 -6.19
CA VAL A 17 -2.37 -0.67 -6.15
C VAL A 17 -3.82 -0.87 -6.56
N LYS A 18 -4.71 0.00 -6.12
CA LYS A 18 -6.12 -0.07 -6.48
C LYS A 18 -6.32 0.06 -7.99
N ALA A 19 -5.52 0.89 -8.63
CA ALA A 19 -5.59 1.06 -10.08
C ALA A 19 -5.07 -0.18 -10.81
N ARG A 20 -4.12 -0.90 -10.22
CA ARG A 20 -3.55 -2.10 -10.82
C ARG A 20 -4.43 -3.33 -10.60
N VAL A 21 -5.08 -3.41 -9.46
CA VAL A 21 -5.92 -4.56 -9.10
C VAL A 21 -7.37 -4.20 -9.39
N LYS A 22 -7.94 -4.84 -10.41
CA LYS A 22 -9.31 -4.54 -10.83
C LYS A 22 -10.33 -4.97 -9.80
N LYS A 23 -10.06 -6.05 -9.07
CA LYS A 23 -10.95 -6.52 -8.01
C LYS A 23 -10.41 -6.09 -6.66
N TRP A 24 -11.01 -5.09 -6.09
CA TRP A 24 -10.65 -4.57 -4.80
C TRP A 24 -11.81 -4.73 -3.83
N PRO A 25 -11.60 -5.13 -2.59
CA PRO A 25 -10.31 -5.60 -2.02
C PRO A 25 -10.06 -7.06 -2.38
N SER A 26 -8.81 -7.44 -2.43
CA SER A 26 -8.43 -8.83 -2.65
C SER A 26 -7.27 -9.18 -1.72
N ALA A 27 -7.06 -10.47 -1.51
CA ALA A 27 -5.95 -10.94 -0.69
C ALA A 27 -4.61 -10.51 -1.28
N TYR A 28 -4.53 -10.41 -2.60
CA TYR A 28 -3.33 -9.95 -3.28
C TYR A 28 -3.05 -8.48 -3.02
N ALA A 29 -4.11 -7.68 -2.96
CA ALA A 29 -3.97 -6.25 -2.82
C ALA A 29 -3.26 -5.88 -1.53
N SER A 30 -3.53 -6.59 -0.44
CA SER A 30 -2.89 -6.33 0.84
C SER A 30 -1.38 -6.48 0.76
N GLY A 31 -0.91 -7.59 0.19
CA GLY A 31 0.52 -7.83 0.05
C GLY A 31 1.17 -6.85 -0.92
N GLN A 32 0.51 -6.58 -2.04
CA GLN A 32 1.03 -5.64 -3.01
C GLN A 32 1.09 -4.22 -2.47
N LEU A 33 0.12 -3.84 -1.66
CA LEU A 33 0.10 -2.53 -1.04
C LEU A 33 1.30 -2.32 -0.13
N VAL A 34 1.60 -3.31 0.70
CA VAL A 34 2.76 -3.24 1.60
C VAL A 34 4.05 -3.12 0.79
N GLN A 35 4.21 -3.93 -0.24
CA GLN A 35 5.39 -3.88 -1.08
C GLN A 35 5.50 -2.55 -1.82
N GLN A 36 4.41 -2.06 -2.36
CA GLN A 36 4.40 -0.79 -3.06
C GLN A 36 4.78 0.36 -2.13
N TYR A 37 4.22 0.35 -0.92
CA TYR A 37 4.54 1.38 0.06
C TYR A 37 6.02 1.38 0.41
N LYS A 38 6.59 0.20 0.63
CA LYS A 38 8.03 0.08 0.94
C LYS A 38 8.90 0.53 -0.22
N ARG A 39 8.50 0.21 -1.46
CA ARG A 39 9.24 0.63 -2.64
C ARG A 39 9.29 2.13 -2.80
N MET A 40 8.24 2.79 -2.36
CA MET A 40 8.16 4.25 -2.41
C MET A 40 8.91 4.93 -1.26
N GLY A 41 9.62 4.15 -0.47
CA GLY A 41 10.36 4.66 0.67
C GLY A 41 9.54 4.74 1.94
N GLY A 42 8.39 4.08 1.97
CA GLY A 42 7.54 4.06 3.14
C GLY A 42 8.11 3.20 4.25
N LYS A 43 7.88 3.62 5.46
CA LYS A 43 8.32 2.87 6.65
C LYS A 43 7.14 2.61 7.55
N TYR A 44 7.25 1.56 8.33
CA TYR A 44 6.25 1.21 9.34
C TYR A 44 6.83 1.44 10.72
N LYS A 45 5.96 1.87 11.60
CA LYS A 45 6.32 1.97 13.01
C LYS A 45 5.87 0.74 13.76
#